data_fcefa4941cae0b1953ca0ef539445e58
#
_entry.id   fcefa4941cae0b1953ca0ef539445e58
#
_cell.length_a   1.000
_cell.length_b   1.000
_cell.length_c   1.000
_cell.angle_alpha   90.00
_cell.angle_beta   90.00
_cell.angle_gamma   90.00
#
_symmetry.space_group_name_H-M   'P 1'
#
loop_
_entity.id
_entity.type
_entity.pdbx_description
1 polymer ?
#
loop_
_entity_poly.entity_id
_entity_poly.type
_entity_poly.pdbx_seq_one_letter_code
_entity_poly.pdbx_strand_id
1 'polypeptide(L)'
;MKKTFSKEKLFDRTPRVFKRDATEVRFLLGGIGTGNFSVNSRGKFLDWEIFNWPSKNTKFPLSFFAIRTENKELEKPISKILESRMVPPYTSSHGYLQAELVNLPRMEDSELICEYPFARVNFKDSELPVKVSMEAYTPFIPLNTDDSSIPCAIIRYTVKNIADCPTKVSLVGTLPNASGFEGYDVIENLKLADSVKNEYREFDDVKGLYYSPEHLKEDHLRYGNMAILTSGSNVTYKTQWFDGEWVDGIQDFWDDFTSDGLLEKETVSDSVGCEFAQFHNFSFLKRREKIGSIGAWEELQPGEERTFEFVITWYFPNRVKAWIEFDEDYEKFQRGEYGTVRNYYATKFTDAWDVAKYVYHNKERLESDSRKFADAMFHKTTLPYYVIDALTANITNLRSNLCFRLEDGTFAGFEGIRDYIGCGYGSVPHVWNYAQTVAFLFPDLEKTMRNVEFLRETDETGCMSTRMFSVFDQERYAMVPACDGELGSVVRVYRDFKNLGDVEFLKTIWPKVVLAMEYALKQWDLDGDDVLDGQQNTTYDLSLIHI
;
A
#
# COMPACT_ATOMS: atom_id res chain seq x y z
N MET A 1 -4.06 41.07 -6.03
CA MET A 1 -4.43 41.18 -4.60
C MET A 1 -3.69 40.10 -3.83
N LYS A 2 -2.82 40.43 -2.87
CA LYS A 2 -2.29 39.43 -1.93
C LYS A 2 -3.45 38.93 -1.06
N LYS A 3 -3.79 37.65 -1.12
CA LYS A 3 -4.75 37.05 -0.18
C LYS A 3 -4.12 37.09 1.21
N THR A 4 -4.64 37.93 2.10
CA THR A 4 -4.27 37.92 3.52
C THR A 4 -5.25 37.00 4.26
N PHE A 5 -4.71 36.08 5.04
CA PHE A 5 -5.52 35.19 5.90
C PHE A 5 -5.53 35.78 7.32
N SER A 6 -6.67 35.65 8.01
CA SER A 6 -6.73 35.99 9.44
C SER A 6 -5.83 35.05 10.26
N LYS A 7 -5.41 35.48 11.45
CA LYS A 7 -4.58 34.65 12.34
C LYS A 7 -5.31 33.37 12.73
N GLU A 8 -6.61 33.44 13.00
CA GLU A 8 -7.44 32.29 13.34
C GLU A 8 -7.43 31.26 12.21
N LYS A 9 -7.55 31.72 10.96
CA LYS A 9 -7.52 30.84 9.78
C LYS A 9 -6.13 30.23 9.53
N LEU A 10 -5.06 30.96 9.83
CA LEU A 10 -3.69 30.43 9.70
C LEU A 10 -3.37 29.37 10.75
N PHE A 11 -4.02 29.42 11.92
CA PHE A 11 -3.82 28.46 13.01
C PHE A 11 -5.02 27.53 13.22
N ASP A 12 -5.88 27.39 12.22
CA ASP A 12 -6.96 26.43 12.24
C ASP A 12 -6.43 25.00 12.36
N ARG A 13 -6.99 24.26 13.30
CA ARG A 13 -6.64 22.88 13.60
C ARG A 13 -7.72 21.87 13.19
N THR A 14 -8.72 22.34 12.46
CA THR A 14 -9.78 21.48 11.94
C THR A 14 -9.18 20.51 10.90
N PRO A 15 -9.37 19.21 11.07
CA PRO A 15 -8.93 18.22 10.08
C PRO A 15 -9.53 18.49 8.71
N ARG A 16 -8.74 18.28 7.67
CA ARG A 16 -9.24 18.34 6.30
C ARG A 16 -10.19 17.17 6.05
N VAL A 17 -11.36 17.49 5.53
CA VAL A 17 -12.37 16.50 5.15
C VAL A 17 -12.40 16.39 3.63
N PHE A 18 -12.18 15.20 3.12
CA PHE A 18 -12.31 14.87 1.71
C PHE A 18 -13.70 14.29 1.47
N LYS A 19 -14.51 14.99 0.72
CA LYS A 19 -15.86 14.54 0.36
C LYS A 19 -15.79 13.46 -0.73
N ARG A 20 -16.88 12.75 -0.94
CA ARG A 20 -17.03 11.69 -1.95
C ARG A 20 -16.50 12.06 -3.35
N ASP A 21 -16.63 13.31 -3.76
CA ASP A 21 -16.19 13.85 -5.06
C ASP A 21 -14.68 14.13 -5.14
N ALA A 22 -13.93 13.97 -4.06
CA ALA A 22 -12.47 14.01 -4.08
C ALA A 22 -11.90 12.68 -4.64
N THR A 23 -12.08 12.45 -5.95
CA THR A 23 -11.81 11.17 -6.63
C THR A 23 -10.34 10.77 -6.65
N GLU A 24 -9.42 11.75 -6.58
CA GLU A 24 -7.97 11.52 -6.67
C GLU A 24 -7.28 11.27 -5.32
N VAL A 25 -8.02 11.39 -4.22
CA VAL A 25 -7.47 11.13 -2.89
C VAL A 25 -7.18 9.64 -2.73
N ARG A 26 -5.96 9.33 -2.29
CA ARG A 26 -5.47 7.98 -1.98
C ARG A 26 -4.79 7.99 -0.61
N PHE A 27 -5.21 7.10 0.27
CA PHE A 27 -4.53 6.85 1.54
C PHE A 27 -3.93 5.45 1.50
N LEU A 28 -2.59 5.37 1.56
CA LEU A 28 -1.86 4.11 1.39
C LEU A 28 -1.92 3.25 2.66
N LEU A 29 -2.23 1.98 2.48
CA LEU A 29 -2.19 0.92 3.50
C LEU A 29 -1.12 -0.11 3.10
N GLY A 30 -0.14 -0.32 3.96
CA GLY A 30 1.00 -1.21 3.72
C GLY A 30 2.23 -0.73 4.48
N GLY A 31 3.19 -1.60 4.72
CA GLY A 31 4.45 -1.30 5.40
C GLY A 31 5.53 -0.75 4.47
N ILE A 32 6.61 -0.24 5.05
CA ILE A 32 7.78 0.23 4.29
C ILE A 32 8.41 -0.94 3.54
N GLY A 33 8.50 -0.84 2.19
CA GLY A 33 9.10 -1.87 1.35
C GLY A 33 8.29 -3.16 1.20
N THR A 34 6.98 -3.14 1.49
CA THR A 34 6.11 -4.33 1.43
C THR A 34 5.06 -4.28 0.33
N GLY A 35 4.99 -3.18 -0.40
CA GLY A 35 3.85 -2.85 -1.24
C GLY A 35 2.68 -2.30 -0.42
N ASN A 36 1.64 -1.89 -1.13
CA ASN A 36 0.48 -1.23 -0.54
C ASN A 36 -0.78 -1.40 -1.39
N PHE A 37 -1.91 -1.01 -0.84
CA PHE A 37 -3.11 -0.62 -1.57
C PHE A 37 -3.69 0.66 -0.96
N SER A 38 -4.62 1.30 -1.64
CA SER A 38 -5.16 2.59 -1.21
C SER A 38 -6.62 2.51 -0.80
N VAL A 39 -7.03 3.34 0.15
CA VAL A 39 -8.43 3.68 0.38
C VAL A 39 -8.71 5.11 -0.11
N ASN A 40 -9.82 5.30 -0.81
CA ASN A 40 -10.25 6.61 -1.31
C ASN A 40 -11.38 7.25 -0.47
N SER A 41 -11.81 8.45 -0.86
CA SER A 41 -12.89 9.20 -0.18
C SER A 41 -14.24 8.50 -0.18
N ARG A 42 -14.44 7.49 -1.04
CA ARG A 42 -15.67 6.69 -1.12
C ARG A 42 -15.64 5.44 -0.25
N GLY A 43 -14.51 5.13 0.40
CA GLY A 43 -14.30 3.87 1.12
C GLY A 43 -13.90 2.70 0.22
N LYS A 44 -13.64 2.93 -1.08
CA LYS A 44 -13.19 1.91 -2.03
C LYS A 44 -11.70 1.66 -1.89
N PHE A 45 -11.30 0.39 -1.99
CA PHE A 45 -9.90 -0.02 -2.07
C PHE A 45 -9.44 -0.06 -3.54
N LEU A 46 -8.27 0.53 -3.81
CA LEU A 46 -7.73 0.76 -5.14
C LEU A 46 -6.21 0.59 -5.15
N ASP A 47 -5.62 0.63 -6.35
CA ASP A 47 -4.17 0.68 -6.55
C ASP A 47 -3.45 -0.40 -5.76
N TRP A 48 -3.81 -1.68 -6.04
CA TRP A 48 -3.21 -2.82 -5.36
C TRP A 48 -1.79 -3.07 -5.88
N GLU A 49 -0.83 -2.49 -5.18
CA GLU A 49 0.60 -2.49 -5.50
C GLU A 49 1.39 -3.44 -4.58
N ILE A 50 0.77 -4.51 -4.11
CA ILE A 50 1.40 -5.50 -3.22
C ILE A 50 2.32 -6.49 -3.95
N PHE A 51 2.38 -6.41 -5.28
CA PHE A 51 3.09 -7.34 -6.16
C PHE A 51 4.50 -6.87 -6.54
N ASN A 52 5.08 -5.92 -5.81
CA ASN A 52 6.43 -5.36 -5.98
C ASN A 52 6.66 -4.46 -7.20
N TRP A 53 5.62 -3.93 -7.83
CA TRP A 53 5.72 -2.90 -8.86
C TRP A 53 4.54 -1.92 -8.79
N PRO A 54 4.71 -0.70 -9.35
CA PRO A 54 3.62 0.27 -9.42
C PRO A 54 2.43 -0.26 -10.23
N SER A 55 1.23 0.07 -9.79
CA SER A 55 -0.01 -0.33 -10.47
C SER A 55 -1.11 0.70 -10.15
N LYS A 56 -0.88 1.96 -10.61
CA LYS A 56 -1.79 3.08 -10.34
C LYS A 56 -3.05 2.98 -11.18
N ASN A 57 -4.13 3.53 -10.65
CA ASN A 57 -5.46 3.54 -11.25
C ASN A 57 -6.00 2.14 -11.57
N THR A 58 -5.41 1.10 -10.99
CA THR A 58 -5.88 -0.26 -11.16
C THR A 58 -6.99 -0.58 -10.18
N LYS A 59 -7.88 -1.43 -10.65
CA LYS A 59 -9.01 -1.93 -9.89
C LYS A 59 -8.71 -3.38 -9.52
N PHE A 60 -8.90 -3.72 -8.27
CA PHE A 60 -8.81 -5.10 -7.84
C PHE A 60 -10.24 -5.67 -7.85
N PRO A 61 -10.60 -6.46 -8.87
CA PRO A 61 -11.98 -6.84 -9.09
C PRO A 61 -12.56 -7.57 -7.88
N LEU A 62 -13.84 -7.31 -7.56
CA LEU A 62 -14.56 -8.00 -6.50
C LEU A 62 -13.90 -7.95 -5.10
N SER A 63 -13.17 -6.87 -4.82
CA SER A 63 -12.58 -6.59 -3.50
C SER A 63 -13.39 -5.49 -2.81
N PHE A 64 -14.20 -5.86 -1.82
CA PHE A 64 -15.11 -4.92 -1.16
C PHE A 64 -15.60 -5.45 0.20
N PHE A 65 -16.27 -4.59 0.95
CA PHE A 65 -17.02 -4.97 2.14
C PHE A 65 -18.50 -4.68 1.94
N ALA A 66 -19.35 -5.52 2.55
CA ALA A 66 -20.80 -5.37 2.51
C ALA A 66 -21.40 -5.46 3.91
N ILE A 67 -22.50 -4.75 4.13
CA ILE A 67 -23.29 -4.76 5.34
C ILE A 67 -24.73 -5.19 5.04
N ARG A 68 -25.32 -6.00 5.92
CA ARG A 68 -26.75 -6.30 5.95
C ARG A 68 -27.30 -6.00 7.32
N THR A 69 -28.45 -5.32 7.35
CA THR A 69 -29.18 -4.97 8.58
C THR A 69 -30.60 -5.48 8.54
N GLU A 70 -31.07 -6.00 9.66
CA GLU A 70 -32.42 -6.52 9.81
C GLU A 70 -32.95 -6.19 11.20
N ASN A 71 -34.17 -5.68 11.29
CA ASN A 71 -34.90 -5.49 12.53
C ASN A 71 -36.43 -5.48 12.27
N LYS A 72 -37.21 -5.45 13.34
CA LYS A 72 -38.70 -5.50 13.24
C LYS A 72 -39.35 -4.23 12.69
N GLU A 73 -38.63 -3.12 12.58
CA GLU A 73 -39.14 -1.85 12.07
C GLU A 73 -38.92 -1.70 10.56
N LEU A 74 -38.01 -2.49 10.00
CA LEU A 74 -37.76 -2.52 8.56
C LEU A 74 -38.79 -3.42 7.87
N GLU A 75 -39.37 -2.95 6.77
CA GLU A 75 -40.26 -3.77 5.93
C GLU A 75 -39.54 -5.02 5.37
N LYS A 76 -38.24 -4.84 5.04
CA LYS A 76 -37.34 -5.91 4.59
C LYS A 76 -35.90 -5.59 5.02
N PRO A 77 -35.04 -6.62 5.12
CA PRO A 77 -33.62 -6.39 5.37
C PRO A 77 -32.98 -5.46 4.33
N ILE A 78 -32.01 -4.65 4.75
CA ILE A 78 -31.28 -3.75 3.87
C ILE A 78 -29.84 -4.20 3.77
N SER A 79 -29.37 -4.40 2.54
CA SER A 79 -27.98 -4.76 2.26
C SER A 79 -27.34 -3.75 1.33
N LYS A 80 -26.10 -3.31 1.65
CA LYS A 80 -25.32 -2.36 0.85
C LYS A 80 -23.85 -2.72 0.88
N ILE A 81 -23.13 -2.39 -0.19
CA ILE A 81 -21.68 -2.39 -0.14
C ILE A 81 -21.19 -1.13 0.59
N LEU A 82 -20.10 -1.27 1.34
CA LEU A 82 -19.52 -0.19 2.15
C LEU A 82 -18.59 0.69 1.30
N GLU A 83 -19.17 1.17 0.22
CA GLU A 83 -18.67 2.21 -0.66
C GLU A 83 -19.78 3.21 -0.94
N SER A 84 -19.46 4.50 -1.00
CA SER A 84 -20.46 5.49 -1.42
C SER A 84 -20.66 5.50 -2.94
N ARG A 85 -21.74 6.16 -3.38
CA ARG A 85 -22.14 6.26 -4.79
C ARG A 85 -20.99 6.70 -5.68
N MET A 86 -20.94 6.15 -6.88
CA MET A 86 -19.96 6.50 -7.91
C MET A 86 -20.08 7.98 -8.32
N VAL A 87 -18.95 8.56 -8.71
CA VAL A 87 -18.84 9.96 -9.13
C VAL A 87 -18.34 9.99 -10.57
N PRO A 88 -19.04 10.66 -11.52
CA PRO A 88 -18.52 10.89 -12.87
C PRO A 88 -17.30 11.84 -12.84
N PRO A 89 -16.43 11.86 -13.89
CA PRO A 89 -16.63 11.17 -15.16
C PRO A 89 -16.33 9.67 -15.07
N TYR A 90 -17.02 8.90 -15.90
CA TYR A 90 -16.76 7.47 -16.05
C TYR A 90 -15.55 7.26 -16.95
N THR A 91 -14.69 6.29 -16.59
CA THR A 91 -13.36 6.15 -17.18
C THR A 91 -13.32 5.43 -18.53
N SER A 92 -14.41 4.81 -18.96
CA SER A 92 -14.47 4.11 -20.24
C SER A 92 -15.71 4.47 -21.05
N SER A 93 -15.64 4.30 -22.37
CA SER A 93 -16.78 4.50 -23.28
C SER A 93 -17.94 3.52 -23.04
N HIS A 94 -17.66 2.41 -22.34
CA HIS A 94 -18.66 1.39 -21.99
C HIS A 94 -19.27 1.57 -20.60
N GLY A 95 -18.88 2.62 -19.86
CA GLY A 95 -19.25 2.81 -18.47
C GLY A 95 -18.37 1.95 -17.54
N TYR A 96 -18.94 1.54 -16.40
CA TYR A 96 -18.24 0.67 -15.45
C TYR A 96 -18.35 -0.79 -15.84
N LEU A 97 -17.30 -1.56 -15.56
CA LEU A 97 -17.33 -3.01 -15.68
C LEU A 97 -18.16 -3.63 -14.55
N GLN A 98 -18.74 -4.80 -14.81
CA GLN A 98 -19.53 -5.52 -13.80
C GLN A 98 -18.70 -5.87 -12.56
N ALA A 99 -17.42 -6.21 -12.74
CA ALA A 99 -16.49 -6.47 -11.65
C ALA A 99 -16.29 -5.27 -10.68
N GLU A 100 -16.74 -4.07 -11.08
CA GLU A 100 -16.82 -2.90 -10.19
C GLU A 100 -18.13 -2.82 -9.41
N LEU A 101 -18.91 -3.89 -9.35
CA LEU A 101 -20.13 -3.98 -8.55
C LEU A 101 -21.19 -2.92 -8.94
N VAL A 102 -21.33 -2.64 -10.23
CA VAL A 102 -22.21 -1.57 -10.74
C VAL A 102 -23.67 -1.76 -10.36
N ASN A 103 -24.10 -2.99 -10.17
CA ASN A 103 -25.50 -3.35 -9.89
C ASN A 103 -25.81 -3.45 -8.39
N LEU A 104 -24.80 -3.34 -7.51
CA LEU A 104 -25.01 -3.48 -6.07
C LEU A 104 -25.34 -2.13 -5.39
N PRO A 105 -26.27 -2.12 -4.43
CA PRO A 105 -26.60 -0.92 -3.65
C PRO A 105 -25.40 -0.39 -2.88
N ARG A 106 -25.24 0.95 -2.86
CA ARG A 106 -24.15 1.67 -2.18
C ARG A 106 -24.68 2.62 -1.12
N MET A 107 -23.79 3.00 -0.22
CA MET A 107 -24.02 4.09 0.73
C MET A 107 -24.27 5.40 -0.02
N GLU A 108 -25.13 6.26 0.51
CA GLU A 108 -25.52 7.52 -0.16
C GLU A 108 -24.35 8.48 -0.31
N ASP A 109 -23.55 8.64 0.75
CA ASP A 109 -22.45 9.59 0.80
C ASP A 109 -21.34 9.11 1.74
N SER A 110 -20.18 9.76 1.68
CA SER A 110 -19.04 9.47 2.56
C SER A 110 -18.11 10.67 2.69
N GLU A 111 -17.35 10.68 3.77
CA GLU A 111 -16.30 11.65 4.06
C GLU A 111 -15.07 10.93 4.56
N LEU A 112 -13.90 11.24 3.98
CA LEU A 112 -12.61 10.72 4.41
C LEU A 112 -11.85 11.78 5.21
N ILE A 113 -11.30 11.37 6.36
CA ILE A 113 -10.40 12.14 7.20
C ILE A 113 -9.11 11.35 7.37
N CYS A 114 -7.97 12.00 7.14
CA CYS A 114 -6.65 11.38 7.22
C CYS A 114 -5.85 11.98 8.38
N GLU A 115 -5.56 11.18 9.39
CA GLU A 115 -4.64 11.50 10.47
C GLU A 115 -3.55 10.42 10.51
N TYR A 116 -2.59 10.54 9.62
CA TYR A 116 -1.58 9.52 9.36
C TYR A 116 -0.96 8.94 10.64
N PRO A 117 -0.91 7.60 10.80
CA PRO A 117 -1.15 6.54 9.81
C PRO A 117 -2.58 6.00 9.75
N PHE A 118 -3.57 6.74 10.25
CA PHE A 118 -4.98 6.34 10.28
C PHE A 118 -5.80 7.09 9.23
N ALA A 119 -6.66 6.35 8.51
CA ALA A 119 -7.70 6.87 7.64
C ALA A 119 -9.07 6.55 8.24
N ARG A 120 -9.97 7.51 8.30
CA ARG A 120 -11.35 7.30 8.74
C ARG A 120 -12.32 7.70 7.64
N VAL A 121 -13.21 6.78 7.26
CA VAL A 121 -14.33 7.04 6.35
C VAL A 121 -15.62 7.00 7.13
N ASN A 122 -16.34 8.13 7.16
CA ASN A 122 -17.67 8.20 7.73
C ASN A 122 -18.69 8.05 6.60
N PHE A 123 -19.48 6.98 6.65
CA PHE A 123 -20.55 6.74 5.69
C PHE A 123 -21.85 7.42 6.15
N LYS A 124 -22.64 7.89 5.17
CA LYS A 124 -23.98 8.46 5.39
C LYS A 124 -24.98 7.69 4.55
N ASP A 125 -26.04 7.27 5.19
CA ASP A 125 -27.14 6.56 4.54
C ASP A 125 -28.42 6.77 5.35
N SER A 126 -29.50 7.16 4.67
CA SER A 126 -30.79 7.48 5.30
C SER A 126 -31.70 6.25 5.47
N GLU A 127 -31.41 5.15 4.78
CA GLU A 127 -32.23 3.92 4.83
C GLU A 127 -31.76 2.97 5.93
N LEU A 128 -30.44 2.99 6.25
CA LEU A 128 -29.88 2.05 7.23
C LEU A 128 -30.29 2.43 8.67
N PRO A 129 -30.72 1.46 9.48
CA PRO A 129 -31.03 1.67 10.90
C PRO A 129 -29.77 1.78 11.77
N VAL A 130 -28.60 1.94 11.15
CA VAL A 130 -27.29 2.01 11.81
C VAL A 130 -26.43 3.14 11.22
N LYS A 131 -25.54 3.71 12.03
CA LYS A 131 -24.44 4.54 11.56
C LYS A 131 -23.20 3.67 11.37
N VAL A 132 -22.47 3.88 10.28
CA VAL A 132 -21.27 3.12 9.93
C VAL A 132 -20.10 4.06 9.71
N SER A 133 -18.96 3.74 10.31
CA SER A 133 -17.67 4.34 9.98
C SER A 133 -16.62 3.26 9.81
N MET A 134 -15.61 3.54 8.99
CA MET A 134 -14.43 2.71 8.80
C MET A 134 -13.20 3.44 9.34
N GLU A 135 -12.34 2.75 10.07
CA GLU A 135 -10.97 3.16 10.33
C GLU A 135 -10.02 2.14 9.71
N ALA A 136 -9.06 2.59 8.92
CA ALA A 136 -8.06 1.73 8.32
C ALA A 136 -6.65 2.26 8.59
N TYR A 137 -5.71 1.35 8.91
CA TYR A 137 -4.33 1.71 9.15
C TYR A 137 -3.38 0.52 8.92
N THR A 138 -2.11 0.85 8.74
CA THR A 138 -0.99 -0.08 8.90
C THR A 138 -0.07 0.47 9.99
N PRO A 139 0.54 -0.34 10.84
CA PRO A 139 1.46 0.13 11.86
C PRO A 139 2.53 1.06 11.28
N PHE A 140 2.78 2.19 11.97
CA PHE A 140 3.83 3.13 11.63
C PHE A 140 4.44 3.68 12.92
N ILE A 141 5.61 3.18 13.24
CA ILE A 141 6.26 3.38 14.52
C ILE A 141 7.66 3.94 14.24
N PRO A 142 7.86 5.27 14.32
CA PRO A 142 9.19 5.86 14.17
C PRO A 142 10.23 5.17 15.06
N LEU A 143 11.44 5.01 14.56
CA LEU A 143 12.57 4.30 15.16
C LEU A 143 12.38 2.78 15.29
N ASN A 144 11.27 2.23 14.77
CA ASN A 144 11.03 0.79 14.68
C ASN A 144 10.66 0.43 13.24
N THR A 145 11.68 0.21 12.42
CA THR A 145 11.52 -0.08 10.99
C THR A 145 10.85 -1.43 10.75
N ASP A 146 11.14 -2.44 11.56
CA ASP A 146 10.59 -3.79 11.38
C ASP A 146 9.06 -3.80 11.56
N ASP A 147 8.55 -3.18 12.63
CA ASP A 147 7.09 -3.06 12.83
C ASP A 147 6.42 -2.09 11.83
N SER A 148 7.17 -1.15 11.28
CA SER A 148 6.70 -0.26 10.22
C SER A 148 6.79 -0.88 8.82
N SER A 149 7.33 -2.11 8.70
CA SER A 149 7.52 -2.89 7.47
C SER A 149 6.69 -4.17 7.45
N ILE A 150 5.58 -4.22 8.16
CA ILE A 150 4.67 -5.39 8.17
C ILE A 150 3.76 -5.31 6.94
N PRO A 151 3.67 -6.37 6.10
CA PRO A 151 2.78 -6.42 4.93
C PRO A 151 1.33 -6.68 5.34
N CYS A 152 0.67 -5.66 5.91
CA CYS A 152 -0.71 -5.78 6.40
C CYS A 152 -1.50 -4.49 6.28
N ALA A 153 -2.82 -4.62 6.36
CA ALA A 153 -3.77 -3.54 6.61
C ALA A 153 -4.79 -4.00 7.65
N ILE A 154 -5.03 -3.17 8.66
CA ILE A 154 -6.04 -3.38 9.69
C ILE A 154 -7.21 -2.47 9.37
N ILE A 155 -8.41 -3.03 9.24
CA ILE A 155 -9.63 -2.35 8.80
C ILE A 155 -10.71 -2.61 9.84
N ARG A 156 -11.28 -1.56 10.40
CA ARG A 156 -12.31 -1.63 11.43
C ARG A 156 -13.55 -0.90 10.97
N TYR A 157 -14.66 -1.60 10.97
CA TYR A 157 -15.97 -0.99 10.78
C TYR A 157 -16.68 -0.87 12.12
N THR A 158 -16.91 0.35 12.56
CA THR A 158 -17.70 0.65 13.76
C THR A 158 -19.13 0.90 13.34
N VAL A 159 -20.04 0.09 13.88
CA VAL A 159 -21.48 0.13 13.59
C VAL A 159 -22.24 0.44 14.85
N LYS A 160 -23.07 1.49 14.82
CA LYS A 160 -23.92 1.91 15.93
C LYS A 160 -25.38 1.79 15.55
N ASN A 161 -26.15 1.01 16.33
CA ASN A 161 -27.60 0.92 16.16
C ASN A 161 -28.26 2.26 16.54
N ILE A 162 -29.03 2.84 15.61
CA ILE A 162 -29.78 4.09 15.81
C ILE A 162 -31.30 3.88 15.79
N ALA A 163 -31.77 2.64 15.65
CA ALA A 163 -33.17 2.28 15.77
C ALA A 163 -33.59 2.12 17.24
N ASP A 164 -34.88 2.16 17.50
CA ASP A 164 -35.45 1.95 18.84
C ASP A 164 -35.64 0.47 19.19
N CYS A 165 -35.11 -0.44 18.36
CA CYS A 165 -35.21 -1.88 18.56
C CYS A 165 -33.87 -2.59 18.26
N PRO A 166 -33.70 -3.85 18.78
CA PRO A 166 -32.53 -4.66 18.43
C PRO A 166 -32.42 -4.82 16.91
N THR A 167 -31.20 -4.69 16.41
CA THR A 167 -30.89 -4.77 14.97
C THR A 167 -29.79 -5.81 14.77
N LYS A 168 -30.06 -6.84 13.97
CA LYS A 168 -29.04 -7.79 13.49
C LYS A 168 -28.21 -7.10 12.43
N VAL A 169 -26.91 -7.13 12.60
CA VAL A 169 -25.93 -6.57 11.66
C VAL A 169 -24.98 -7.68 11.23
N SER A 170 -24.86 -7.90 9.93
CA SER A 170 -23.86 -8.79 9.33
C SER A 170 -22.92 -7.94 8.48
N LEU A 171 -21.61 -8.14 8.61
CA LEU A 171 -20.60 -7.44 7.84
C LEU A 171 -19.60 -8.45 7.27
N VAL A 172 -19.39 -8.42 5.95
CA VAL A 172 -18.52 -9.34 5.24
C VAL A 172 -17.51 -8.60 4.40
N GLY A 173 -16.28 -9.11 4.34
CA GLY A 173 -15.23 -8.69 3.43
C GLY A 173 -14.98 -9.75 2.36
N THR A 174 -14.77 -9.30 1.14
CA THR A 174 -14.57 -10.14 -0.03
C THR A 174 -13.25 -9.78 -0.70
N LEU A 175 -12.50 -10.81 -1.08
CA LEU A 175 -11.18 -10.64 -1.70
C LEU A 175 -10.93 -11.75 -2.73
N PRO A 176 -10.47 -11.42 -3.95
CA PRO A 176 -9.99 -12.41 -4.90
C PRO A 176 -8.61 -12.93 -4.50
N ASN A 177 -8.33 -14.19 -4.83
CA ASN A 177 -7.00 -14.76 -4.71
C ASN A 177 -6.12 -14.28 -5.87
N ALA A 178 -5.16 -13.42 -5.58
CA ALA A 178 -4.21 -12.90 -6.55
C ALA A 178 -2.82 -13.54 -6.47
N SER A 179 -2.71 -14.72 -5.88
CA SER A 179 -1.46 -15.47 -5.88
C SER A 179 -1.05 -15.81 -7.31
N GLY A 180 0.20 -15.49 -7.67
CA GLY A 180 0.66 -15.66 -9.04
C GLY A 180 0.28 -14.52 -9.99
N PHE A 181 -0.06 -13.34 -9.50
CA PHE A 181 -0.51 -12.19 -10.30
C PHE A 181 0.48 -11.78 -11.39
N GLU A 182 0.00 -11.67 -12.63
CA GLU A 182 0.76 -11.23 -13.81
C GLU A 182 0.21 -9.94 -14.45
N GLY A 183 -0.95 -9.47 -14.01
CA GLY A 183 -1.61 -8.30 -14.58
C GLY A 183 -3.11 -8.51 -14.74
N TYR A 184 -3.70 -7.78 -15.68
CA TYR A 184 -5.13 -7.82 -15.98
C TYR A 184 -5.38 -8.24 -17.43
N ASP A 185 -6.51 -8.88 -17.68
CA ASP A 185 -6.99 -9.14 -19.04
C ASP A 185 -7.77 -7.94 -19.60
N VAL A 186 -8.31 -8.10 -20.80
CA VAL A 186 -9.05 -7.03 -21.52
C VAL A 186 -10.37 -6.63 -20.86
N ILE A 187 -10.88 -7.41 -19.92
CA ILE A 187 -12.09 -7.14 -19.15
C ILE A 187 -11.78 -7.01 -17.64
N GLU A 188 -10.52 -6.71 -17.32
CA GLU A 188 -10.01 -6.44 -15.98
C GLU A 188 -10.10 -7.61 -14.98
N ASN A 189 -10.19 -8.88 -15.45
CA ASN A 189 -9.96 -10.03 -14.58
C ASN A 189 -8.47 -10.17 -14.28
N LEU A 190 -8.14 -10.85 -13.18
CA LEU A 190 -6.74 -11.13 -12.84
C LEU A 190 -6.15 -12.16 -13.81
N LYS A 191 -4.97 -11.86 -14.35
CA LYS A 191 -4.11 -12.85 -14.99
C LYS A 191 -3.22 -13.47 -13.94
N LEU A 192 -3.21 -14.78 -13.87
CA LEU A 192 -2.45 -15.54 -12.89
C LEU A 192 -1.54 -16.54 -13.60
N ALA A 193 -0.31 -16.68 -13.10
CA ALA A 193 0.69 -17.62 -13.61
C ALA A 193 0.36 -19.08 -13.29
N ASP A 194 -0.53 -19.33 -12.33
CA ASP A 194 -0.89 -20.67 -11.83
C ASP A 194 -2.36 -20.73 -11.47
N SER A 195 -2.88 -21.94 -11.25
CA SER A 195 -4.11 -22.16 -10.52
C SER A 195 -3.94 -21.80 -9.04
N VAL A 196 -5.04 -21.43 -8.42
CA VAL A 196 -5.02 -20.94 -7.04
C VAL A 196 -6.03 -21.70 -6.16
N LYS A 197 -5.74 -21.72 -4.86
CA LYS A 197 -6.65 -22.31 -3.86
C LYS A 197 -6.89 -21.35 -2.70
N ASN A 198 -8.12 -21.42 -2.17
CA ASN A 198 -8.54 -20.74 -0.96
C ASN A 198 -8.75 -21.77 0.14
N GLU A 199 -8.22 -21.51 1.32
CA GLU A 199 -8.33 -22.40 2.48
C GLU A 199 -8.85 -21.62 3.68
N TYR A 200 -9.87 -22.19 4.37
CA TYR A 200 -10.24 -21.69 5.68
C TYR A 200 -9.20 -22.13 6.71
N ARG A 201 -8.75 -21.19 7.52
CA ARG A 201 -7.81 -21.43 8.62
C ARG A 201 -8.24 -20.68 9.88
N GLU A 202 -7.80 -21.17 11.03
CA GLU A 202 -8.03 -20.51 12.32
C GLU A 202 -6.83 -20.64 13.27
N PHE A 203 -6.71 -19.70 14.17
CA PHE A 203 -5.84 -19.74 15.33
C PHE A 203 -6.45 -18.87 16.43
N ASP A 204 -6.34 -19.27 17.71
CA ASP A 204 -6.97 -18.60 18.85
C ASP A 204 -8.47 -18.34 18.59
N ASP A 205 -8.93 -17.09 18.65
CA ASP A 205 -10.29 -16.66 18.28
C ASP A 205 -10.37 -16.06 16.86
N VAL A 206 -9.27 -16.09 16.11
CA VAL A 206 -9.15 -15.56 14.75
C VAL A 206 -9.50 -16.61 13.72
N LYS A 207 -10.27 -16.22 12.72
CA LYS A 207 -10.67 -17.04 11.59
C LYS A 207 -10.37 -16.29 10.31
N GLY A 208 -9.98 -17.01 9.27
CA GLY A 208 -9.59 -16.36 8.02
C GLY A 208 -9.62 -17.26 6.80
N LEU A 209 -9.52 -16.62 5.65
CA LEU A 209 -9.27 -17.28 4.38
C LEU A 209 -7.83 -17.02 3.98
N TYR A 210 -7.12 -18.09 3.68
CA TYR A 210 -5.76 -18.06 3.18
C TYR A 210 -5.77 -18.40 1.69
N TYR A 211 -5.10 -17.58 0.92
CA TYR A 211 -5.04 -17.60 -0.54
C TYR A 211 -3.63 -17.94 -0.99
N SER A 212 -3.46 -18.99 -1.80
CA SER A 212 -2.15 -19.41 -2.27
C SER A 212 -2.19 -19.94 -3.71
N PRO A 213 -1.07 -19.98 -4.43
CA PRO A 213 -0.96 -20.72 -5.68
C PRO A 213 -0.97 -22.22 -5.38
N GLU A 214 -1.32 -23.04 -6.37
CA GLU A 214 -1.34 -24.50 -6.22
C GLU A 214 0.04 -25.15 -6.53
N HIS A 215 0.76 -24.63 -7.54
CA HIS A 215 1.96 -25.30 -8.06
C HIS A 215 3.19 -24.37 -8.16
N LEU A 216 3.05 -23.03 -8.06
CA LEU A 216 4.18 -22.13 -8.11
C LEU A 216 5.18 -22.42 -6.99
N LYS A 217 6.44 -22.51 -7.35
CA LYS A 217 7.54 -22.66 -6.38
C LYS A 217 7.83 -21.32 -5.70
N GLU A 218 8.36 -21.39 -4.48
CA GLU A 218 8.67 -20.21 -3.67
C GLU A 218 9.70 -19.27 -4.29
N ASP A 219 10.58 -19.75 -5.16
CA ASP A 219 11.58 -18.96 -5.88
C ASP A 219 11.06 -18.30 -7.17
N HIS A 220 9.83 -18.61 -7.58
CA HIS A 220 9.23 -18.00 -8.75
C HIS A 220 8.91 -16.52 -8.51
N LEU A 221 9.20 -15.64 -9.48
CA LEU A 221 8.98 -14.19 -9.35
C LEU A 221 7.54 -13.83 -8.93
N ARG A 222 6.56 -14.58 -9.42
CA ARG A 222 5.12 -14.35 -9.15
C ARG A 222 4.59 -15.11 -7.93
N TYR A 223 5.45 -15.85 -7.23
CA TYR A 223 5.03 -16.54 -6.01
C TYR A 223 4.57 -15.55 -4.95
N GLY A 224 3.47 -15.90 -4.30
CA GLY A 224 2.98 -15.14 -3.16
C GLY A 224 1.67 -15.71 -2.63
N ASN A 225 1.26 -15.20 -1.50
CA ASN A 225 0.03 -15.60 -0.82
C ASN A 225 -0.57 -14.40 -0.07
N MET A 226 -1.85 -14.53 0.27
CA MET A 226 -2.61 -13.49 0.94
C MET A 226 -3.52 -14.11 2.01
N ALA A 227 -4.03 -13.29 2.92
CA ALA A 227 -5.10 -13.71 3.81
C ALA A 227 -6.02 -12.53 4.15
N ILE A 228 -7.29 -12.84 4.39
CA ILE A 228 -8.26 -11.95 5.03
C ILE A 228 -8.81 -12.63 6.26
N LEU A 229 -8.80 -11.94 7.38
CA LEU A 229 -9.12 -12.49 8.69
C LEU A 229 -10.09 -11.59 9.44
N THR A 230 -10.87 -12.21 10.33
CA THR A 230 -11.68 -11.53 11.35
C THR A 230 -11.64 -12.33 12.65
N SER A 231 -12.08 -11.75 13.74
CA SER A 231 -12.13 -12.41 15.05
C SER A 231 -13.56 -12.44 15.61
N GLY A 232 -13.79 -13.32 16.58
CA GLY A 232 -15.05 -13.44 17.29
C GLY A 232 -15.73 -14.81 17.12
N SER A 233 -16.88 -14.97 17.78
CA SER A 233 -17.63 -16.24 17.82
C SER A 233 -18.58 -16.41 16.64
N ASN A 234 -19.14 -15.32 16.12
CA ASN A 234 -20.19 -15.32 15.11
C ASN A 234 -19.61 -15.05 13.72
N VAL A 235 -18.66 -15.89 13.30
CA VAL A 235 -18.01 -15.77 11.98
C VAL A 235 -18.74 -16.62 10.96
N THR A 236 -18.95 -16.05 9.78
CA THR A 236 -19.46 -16.70 8.58
C THR A 236 -18.47 -16.57 7.43
N TYR A 237 -18.40 -17.55 6.55
CA TYR A 237 -17.45 -17.53 5.43
C TYR A 237 -17.90 -18.37 4.27
N LYS A 238 -17.41 -18.01 3.06
CA LYS A 238 -17.51 -18.76 1.83
C LYS A 238 -16.10 -18.83 1.22
N THR A 239 -15.52 -20.02 1.16
CA THR A 239 -14.13 -20.19 0.70
C THR A 239 -13.95 -19.83 -0.74
N GLN A 240 -14.99 -20.10 -1.56
CA GLN A 240 -15.00 -19.80 -2.97
C GLN A 240 -16.44 -19.48 -3.41
N TRP A 241 -16.57 -18.43 -4.21
CA TRP A 241 -17.80 -18.09 -4.91
C TRP A 241 -18.09 -19.09 -6.02
N PHE A 242 -19.33 -19.12 -6.48
CA PHE A 242 -19.69 -19.83 -7.70
C PHE A 242 -18.80 -19.34 -8.88
N ASP A 243 -18.16 -20.28 -9.57
CA ASP A 243 -17.29 -20.01 -10.72
C ASP A 243 -18.09 -20.18 -12.01
N GLY A 244 -18.98 -19.23 -12.28
CA GLY A 244 -19.74 -19.15 -13.51
C GLY A 244 -19.02 -18.34 -14.59
N GLU A 245 -19.64 -18.23 -15.74
CA GLU A 245 -19.19 -17.32 -16.80
C GLU A 245 -19.59 -15.88 -16.49
N TRP A 246 -18.89 -14.94 -17.07
CA TRP A 246 -19.12 -13.50 -16.97
C TRP A 246 -18.94 -12.93 -15.57
N VAL A 247 -19.78 -12.96 -14.69
CA VAL A 247 -19.70 -12.52 -13.29
C VAL A 247 -20.85 -13.08 -12.47
N ASP A 248 -21.31 -14.25 -12.85
CA ASP A 248 -22.44 -14.91 -12.19
C ASP A 248 -22.21 -15.15 -10.70
N GLY A 249 -20.95 -15.29 -10.28
CA GLY A 249 -20.57 -15.39 -8.87
C GLY A 249 -20.98 -14.19 -8.01
N ILE A 250 -21.14 -12.98 -8.59
CA ILE A 250 -21.64 -11.82 -7.85
C ILE A 250 -23.10 -12.04 -7.45
N GLN A 251 -23.91 -12.58 -8.37
CA GLN A 251 -25.31 -12.84 -8.09
C GLN A 251 -25.45 -13.92 -7.03
N ASP A 252 -24.73 -15.04 -7.16
CA ASP A 252 -24.72 -16.12 -6.18
C ASP A 252 -24.34 -15.62 -4.78
N PHE A 253 -23.24 -14.89 -4.67
CA PHE A 253 -22.80 -14.30 -3.41
C PHE A 253 -23.86 -13.35 -2.83
N TRP A 254 -24.44 -12.49 -3.69
CA TRP A 254 -25.37 -11.46 -3.21
C TRP A 254 -26.68 -12.04 -2.75
N ASP A 255 -27.21 -13.02 -3.46
CA ASP A 255 -28.44 -13.74 -3.08
C ASP A 255 -28.24 -14.52 -1.77
N ASP A 256 -27.11 -15.22 -1.63
CA ASP A 256 -26.71 -15.91 -0.40
C ASP A 256 -26.64 -14.93 0.79
N PHE A 257 -25.79 -13.90 0.71
CA PHE A 257 -25.60 -12.95 1.79
C PHE A 257 -26.84 -12.15 2.15
N THR A 258 -27.67 -11.77 1.16
CA THR A 258 -28.87 -10.96 1.41
C THR A 258 -30.03 -11.74 1.97
N SER A 259 -30.02 -13.08 1.85
CA SER A 259 -31.07 -13.95 2.38
C SER A 259 -31.20 -13.86 3.90
N ASP A 260 -30.11 -14.09 4.63
CA ASP A 260 -30.11 -14.13 6.09
C ASP A 260 -28.91 -13.42 6.77
N GLY A 261 -27.96 -12.90 5.95
CA GLY A 261 -26.73 -12.24 6.40
C GLY A 261 -25.60 -13.18 6.77
N LEU A 262 -25.72 -14.45 6.42
CA LEU A 262 -24.69 -15.46 6.57
C LEU A 262 -24.15 -15.88 5.20
N LEU A 263 -23.13 -16.69 5.20
CA LEU A 263 -22.51 -17.22 3.98
C LEU A 263 -22.55 -18.75 4.02
N GLU A 264 -22.98 -19.38 2.95
CA GLU A 264 -22.88 -20.82 2.78
C GLU A 264 -21.41 -21.24 2.60
N LYS A 265 -20.96 -22.22 3.40
CA LYS A 265 -19.56 -22.63 3.46
C LYS A 265 -19.08 -23.35 2.21
N GLU A 266 -19.97 -24.10 1.58
CA GLU A 266 -19.66 -24.94 0.42
C GLU A 266 -20.13 -24.28 -0.88
N THR A 267 -19.26 -24.28 -1.84
CA THR A 267 -19.58 -23.87 -3.21
C THR A 267 -20.16 -25.05 -3.97
N VAL A 268 -21.19 -24.83 -4.75
CA VAL A 268 -21.65 -25.79 -5.76
C VAL A 268 -20.53 -26.00 -6.77
N SER A 269 -20.15 -27.23 -7.01
CA SER A 269 -18.95 -27.70 -7.69
C SER A 269 -18.58 -26.99 -9.00
N ASP A 270 -17.29 -26.98 -9.28
CA ASP A 270 -16.56 -26.61 -10.50
C ASP A 270 -17.06 -27.21 -11.83
N SER A 271 -18.20 -27.90 -11.87
CA SER A 271 -18.58 -28.74 -12.97
C SER A 271 -19.66 -28.18 -13.91
N VAL A 272 -20.16 -26.98 -13.66
CA VAL A 272 -20.97 -26.30 -14.67
C VAL A 272 -20.02 -25.75 -15.70
N GLY A 273 -19.54 -26.64 -16.55
CA GLY A 273 -18.57 -26.31 -17.58
C GLY A 273 -19.13 -25.24 -18.48
N CYS A 274 -18.29 -24.27 -18.70
CA CYS A 274 -18.37 -23.26 -19.71
C CYS A 274 -18.50 -23.86 -21.12
N GLU A 275 -19.63 -24.50 -21.41
CA GLU A 275 -19.89 -25.06 -22.74
C GLU A 275 -19.83 -23.96 -23.80
N PHE A 276 -20.28 -22.75 -23.46
CA PHE A 276 -20.26 -21.60 -24.35
C PHE A 276 -18.81 -21.14 -24.64
N ALA A 277 -17.95 -21.07 -23.66
CA ALA A 277 -16.54 -20.70 -23.85
C ALA A 277 -15.77 -21.78 -24.61
N GLN A 278 -16.08 -23.06 -24.42
CA GLN A 278 -15.50 -24.15 -25.20
C GLN A 278 -15.94 -24.12 -26.67
N PHE A 279 -17.21 -23.79 -26.95
CA PHE A 279 -17.76 -23.70 -28.30
C PHE A 279 -17.20 -22.51 -29.10
N HIS A 280 -16.91 -21.38 -28.42
CA HIS A 280 -16.54 -20.13 -29.07
C HIS A 280 -15.09 -19.73 -28.87
N ASN A 281 -14.29 -20.53 -28.18
CA ASN A 281 -12.87 -20.25 -27.88
C ASN A 281 -12.66 -18.94 -27.08
N PHE A 282 -13.65 -18.51 -26.32
CA PHE A 282 -13.62 -17.31 -25.47
C PHE A 282 -13.04 -17.61 -24.08
N SER A 283 -11.78 -18.05 -24.03
CA SER A 283 -11.09 -18.41 -22.78
C SER A 283 -11.01 -17.25 -21.76
N PHE A 284 -11.18 -16.00 -22.21
CA PHE A 284 -11.18 -14.81 -21.35
C PHE A 284 -12.45 -14.64 -20.52
N LEU A 285 -13.54 -15.37 -20.84
CA LEU A 285 -14.77 -15.33 -20.04
C LEU A 285 -14.66 -16.14 -18.74
N LYS A 286 -13.74 -17.09 -18.69
CA LYS A 286 -13.51 -17.89 -17.50
C LYS A 286 -12.53 -17.17 -16.56
N ARG A 287 -13.01 -16.83 -15.36
CA ARG A 287 -12.15 -16.32 -14.31
C ARG A 287 -11.18 -17.40 -13.85
N ARG A 288 -9.95 -17.02 -13.53
CA ARG A 288 -8.94 -17.90 -12.96
C ARG A 288 -8.77 -17.67 -11.46
N GLU A 289 -9.07 -16.46 -11.01
CA GLU A 289 -9.06 -16.10 -9.59
C GLU A 289 -10.25 -16.73 -8.86
N LYS A 290 -10.00 -17.31 -7.71
CA LYS A 290 -11.03 -17.78 -6.78
C LYS A 290 -11.33 -16.67 -5.78
N ILE A 291 -12.61 -16.33 -5.62
CA ILE A 291 -13.03 -15.24 -4.74
C ILE A 291 -13.57 -15.86 -3.45
N GLY A 292 -13.08 -15.39 -2.32
CA GLY A 292 -13.55 -15.80 -1.01
C GLY A 292 -14.15 -14.63 -0.23
N SER A 293 -15.07 -14.94 0.67
CA SER A 293 -15.70 -13.97 1.56
C SER A 293 -15.69 -14.46 3.00
N ILE A 294 -15.43 -13.56 3.94
CA ILE A 294 -15.49 -13.84 5.37
C ILE A 294 -16.08 -12.65 6.10
N GLY A 295 -16.84 -12.90 7.14
CA GLY A 295 -17.44 -11.85 7.94
C GLY A 295 -17.91 -12.30 9.30
N ALA A 296 -18.53 -11.37 10.03
CA ALA A 296 -19.09 -11.62 11.32
C ALA A 296 -20.46 -10.94 11.45
N TRP A 297 -21.28 -11.42 12.38
CA TRP A 297 -22.58 -10.82 12.66
C TRP A 297 -22.80 -10.66 14.16
N GLU A 298 -23.59 -9.66 14.52
CA GLU A 298 -23.99 -9.35 15.91
C GLU A 298 -25.41 -8.79 15.94
N GLU A 299 -26.11 -8.98 17.07
CA GLU A 299 -27.35 -8.30 17.36
C GLU A 299 -27.10 -7.13 18.31
N LEU A 300 -27.30 -5.92 17.83
CA LEU A 300 -27.04 -4.68 18.55
C LEU A 300 -28.32 -4.15 19.20
N GLN A 301 -28.26 -3.90 20.51
CA GLN A 301 -29.34 -3.24 21.23
C GLN A 301 -29.46 -1.75 20.80
N PRO A 302 -30.60 -1.06 21.04
CA PRO A 302 -30.74 0.36 20.78
C PRO A 302 -29.61 1.19 21.38
N GLY A 303 -28.93 1.98 20.54
CA GLY A 303 -27.79 2.80 20.92
C GLY A 303 -26.46 2.05 21.09
N GLU A 304 -26.45 0.73 21.04
CA GLU A 304 -25.23 -0.08 21.14
C GLU A 304 -24.34 0.12 19.92
N GLU A 305 -23.02 0.07 20.17
CA GLU A 305 -21.98 0.20 19.15
C GLU A 305 -21.04 -1.00 19.19
N ARG A 306 -20.69 -1.53 18.03
CA ARG A 306 -19.73 -2.63 17.86
C ARG A 306 -18.74 -2.35 16.75
N THR A 307 -17.54 -2.87 16.93
CA THR A 307 -16.49 -2.80 15.94
C THR A 307 -16.22 -4.19 15.35
N PHE A 308 -16.33 -4.30 14.05
CA PHE A 308 -15.96 -5.46 13.27
C PHE A 308 -14.56 -5.21 12.72
N GLU A 309 -13.58 -6.02 13.15
CA GLU A 309 -12.19 -5.89 12.71
C GLU A 309 -11.85 -6.92 11.66
N PHE A 310 -11.21 -6.46 10.59
CA PHE A 310 -10.62 -7.28 9.55
C PHE A 310 -9.15 -6.97 9.41
N VAL A 311 -8.35 -8.00 9.12
CA VAL A 311 -6.94 -7.85 8.80
C VAL A 311 -6.70 -8.46 7.44
N ILE A 312 -6.11 -7.70 6.52
CA ILE A 312 -5.62 -8.20 5.24
C ILE A 312 -4.11 -8.27 5.33
N THR A 313 -3.54 -9.43 5.01
CA THR A 313 -2.09 -9.64 4.98
C THR A 313 -1.66 -10.20 3.65
N TRP A 314 -0.41 -9.98 3.28
CA TRP A 314 0.16 -10.50 2.05
C TRP A 314 1.62 -10.88 2.21
N TYR A 315 2.08 -11.73 1.32
CA TYR A 315 3.45 -12.19 1.26
C TYR A 315 3.83 -12.46 -0.20
N PHE A 316 4.46 -11.49 -0.84
CA PHE A 316 5.03 -11.57 -2.18
C PHE A 316 6.55 -11.36 -2.06
N PRO A 317 7.29 -12.41 -1.69
CA PRO A 317 8.68 -12.28 -1.24
C PRO A 317 9.63 -11.85 -2.35
N ASN A 318 9.35 -12.21 -3.59
CA ASN A 318 10.27 -12.06 -4.70
C ASN A 318 9.98 -10.80 -5.51
N ARG A 319 11.00 -10.04 -5.77
CA ARG A 319 10.95 -8.91 -6.70
C ARG A 319 11.98 -9.09 -7.82
N VAL A 320 11.78 -8.39 -8.90
CA VAL A 320 12.76 -8.35 -9.99
C VAL A 320 14.07 -7.75 -9.50
N LYS A 321 15.20 -8.37 -9.89
CA LYS A 321 16.55 -7.91 -9.57
C LYS A 321 17.03 -6.91 -10.61
N ALA A 322 16.27 -5.83 -10.80
CA ALA A 322 16.58 -4.77 -11.77
C ALA A 322 15.81 -3.49 -11.44
N TRP A 323 16.33 -2.38 -11.92
CA TRP A 323 15.61 -1.12 -12.04
C TRP A 323 14.73 -1.16 -13.29
N ILE A 324 13.42 -0.91 -13.13
CA ILE A 324 12.46 -0.89 -14.24
C ILE A 324 11.97 0.54 -14.41
N GLU A 325 12.49 1.23 -15.44
CA GLU A 325 12.17 2.63 -15.72
C GLU A 325 11.62 2.85 -17.13
N PHE A 326 12.12 2.12 -18.12
CA PHE A 326 11.73 2.27 -19.52
C PHE A 326 10.81 1.13 -19.96
N ASP A 327 10.06 1.35 -21.04
CA ASP A 327 9.13 0.35 -21.57
C ASP A 327 9.87 -0.93 -21.99
N GLU A 328 11.10 -0.82 -22.52
CA GLU A 328 11.95 -1.98 -22.85
C GLU A 328 12.29 -2.81 -21.60
N ASP A 329 12.58 -2.16 -20.47
CA ASP A 329 12.84 -2.85 -19.20
C ASP A 329 11.58 -3.54 -18.70
N TYR A 330 10.43 -2.87 -18.84
CA TYR A 330 9.14 -3.43 -18.45
C TYR A 330 8.78 -4.65 -19.33
N GLU A 331 9.04 -4.61 -20.63
CA GLU A 331 8.86 -5.75 -21.52
C GLU A 331 9.75 -6.93 -21.13
N LYS A 332 11.06 -6.69 -20.82
CA LYS A 332 11.98 -7.71 -20.32
C LYS A 332 11.49 -8.31 -18.99
N PHE A 333 11.00 -7.44 -18.07
CA PHE A 333 10.39 -7.85 -16.82
C PHE A 333 9.18 -8.77 -17.05
N GLN A 334 8.28 -8.40 -17.96
CA GLN A 334 7.10 -9.22 -18.28
C GLN A 334 7.49 -10.58 -18.89
N ARG A 335 8.59 -10.66 -19.63
CA ARG A 335 9.13 -11.92 -20.16
C ARG A 335 9.96 -12.72 -19.17
N GLY A 336 10.16 -12.23 -17.92
CA GLY A 336 10.94 -12.90 -16.90
C GLY A 336 12.44 -12.97 -17.18
N GLU A 337 12.99 -12.03 -17.96
CA GLU A 337 14.41 -12.02 -18.35
C GLU A 337 15.36 -11.57 -17.23
N TYR A 338 14.84 -10.95 -16.18
CA TYR A 338 15.61 -10.55 -15.00
C TYR A 338 15.59 -11.63 -13.92
N GLY A 339 16.66 -11.73 -13.15
CA GLY A 339 16.71 -12.55 -11.93
C GLY A 339 15.79 -12.00 -10.83
N THR A 340 15.72 -12.73 -9.72
CA THR A 340 14.94 -12.37 -8.54
C THR A 340 15.84 -12.01 -7.36
N VAL A 341 15.33 -11.16 -6.48
CA VAL A 341 15.86 -10.85 -5.15
C VAL A 341 14.70 -10.79 -4.16
N ARG A 342 14.94 -11.12 -2.90
CA ARG A 342 13.86 -11.13 -1.91
C ARG A 342 13.69 -9.76 -1.24
N ASN A 343 12.46 -9.46 -0.86
CA ASN A 343 12.15 -8.34 0.03
C ASN A 343 12.59 -8.65 1.46
N TYR A 344 12.94 -7.62 2.21
CA TYR A 344 13.38 -7.76 3.60
C TYR A 344 12.35 -8.44 4.51
N TYR A 345 11.06 -8.11 4.38
CA TYR A 345 10.03 -8.72 5.23
C TYR A 345 9.94 -10.24 5.06
N ALA A 346 10.41 -10.77 3.94
CA ALA A 346 10.51 -12.21 3.71
C ALA A 346 11.63 -12.89 4.54
N THR A 347 12.49 -12.13 5.21
CA THR A 347 13.44 -12.64 6.23
C THR A 347 12.79 -12.74 7.60
N LYS A 348 11.64 -12.12 7.81
CA LYS A 348 10.91 -12.05 9.09
C LYS A 348 9.70 -12.99 9.12
N PHE A 349 9.06 -13.19 7.99
CA PHE A 349 7.83 -13.97 7.86
C PHE A 349 8.00 -15.06 6.82
N THR A 350 7.24 -16.12 6.97
CA THR A 350 7.25 -17.29 6.07
C THR A 350 6.09 -17.28 5.07
N ASP A 351 4.97 -16.68 5.44
CA ASP A 351 3.77 -16.51 4.59
C ASP A 351 2.83 -15.43 5.16
N ALA A 352 1.73 -15.15 4.46
CA ALA A 352 0.74 -14.17 4.90
C ALA A 352 0.01 -14.59 6.19
N TRP A 353 -0.07 -15.88 6.48
CA TRP A 353 -0.69 -16.38 7.71
C TRP A 353 0.21 -16.16 8.93
N ASP A 354 1.52 -16.27 8.76
CA ASP A 354 2.52 -15.93 9.77
C ASP A 354 2.51 -14.43 10.07
N VAL A 355 2.40 -13.58 9.03
CA VAL A 355 2.16 -12.14 9.20
C VAL A 355 0.90 -11.89 10.02
N ALA A 356 -0.20 -12.57 9.72
CA ALA A 356 -1.46 -12.41 10.43
C ALA A 356 -1.36 -12.75 11.92
N LYS A 357 -0.70 -13.85 12.25
CA LYS A 357 -0.41 -14.24 13.64
C LYS A 357 0.41 -13.18 14.38
N TYR A 358 1.47 -12.67 13.72
CA TYR A 358 2.28 -11.61 14.31
C TYR A 358 1.46 -10.36 14.59
N VAL A 359 0.68 -9.90 13.62
CA VAL A 359 -0.19 -8.71 13.77
C VAL A 359 -1.17 -8.91 14.92
N TYR A 360 -1.87 -10.04 14.97
CA TYR A 360 -2.87 -10.32 16.00
C TYR A 360 -2.25 -10.36 17.39
N HIS A 361 -1.17 -11.10 17.60
CA HIS A 361 -0.53 -11.22 18.91
C HIS A 361 0.13 -9.92 19.41
N ASN A 362 0.42 -8.99 18.51
CA ASN A 362 1.05 -7.70 18.83
C ASN A 362 0.11 -6.50 18.66
N LYS A 363 -1.16 -6.70 18.29
CA LYS A 363 -2.04 -5.62 17.80
C LYS A 363 -2.16 -4.44 18.76
N GLU A 364 -2.30 -4.67 20.06
CA GLU A 364 -2.44 -3.61 21.06
C GLU A 364 -1.20 -2.72 21.11
N ARG A 365 -0.02 -3.31 21.08
CA ARG A 365 1.26 -2.60 21.05
C ARG A 365 1.43 -1.84 19.74
N LEU A 366 1.22 -2.51 18.61
CA LEU A 366 1.36 -1.93 17.27
C LEU A 366 0.43 -0.73 17.08
N GLU A 367 -0.81 -0.84 17.55
CA GLU A 367 -1.76 0.26 17.52
C GLU A 367 -1.35 1.39 18.46
N SER A 368 -1.10 1.07 19.75
CA SER A 368 -0.72 2.06 20.76
C SER A 368 0.49 2.89 20.31
N ASP A 369 1.52 2.25 19.78
CA ASP A 369 2.72 2.94 19.34
C ASP A 369 2.48 3.77 18.06
N SER A 370 1.66 3.29 17.13
CA SER A 370 1.24 4.07 15.96
C SER A 370 0.38 5.28 16.36
N ARG A 371 -0.52 5.14 17.35
CA ARG A 371 -1.33 6.25 17.85
C ARG A 371 -0.49 7.30 18.59
N LYS A 372 0.60 6.92 19.27
CA LYS A 372 1.53 7.90 19.86
C LYS A 372 2.11 8.84 18.82
N PHE A 373 2.43 8.32 17.63
CA PHE A 373 2.90 9.15 16.51
C PHE A 373 1.79 10.07 16.01
N ALA A 374 0.59 9.54 15.72
CA ALA A 374 -0.55 10.35 15.28
C ALA A 374 -0.90 11.43 16.31
N ASP A 375 -0.95 11.10 17.59
CA ASP A 375 -1.20 12.06 18.68
C ASP A 375 -0.15 13.17 18.73
N ALA A 376 1.13 12.83 18.60
CA ALA A 376 2.21 13.82 18.59
C ALA A 376 2.05 14.79 17.42
N MET A 377 1.72 14.27 16.23
CA MET A 377 1.60 15.05 15.01
C MET A 377 0.31 15.90 14.99
N PHE A 378 -0.85 15.30 15.29
CA PHE A 378 -2.14 15.95 15.07
C PHE A 378 -2.74 16.59 16.33
N HIS A 379 -2.44 16.09 17.52
CA HIS A 379 -3.12 16.54 18.75
C HIS A 379 -2.22 17.28 19.74
N LYS A 380 -0.92 16.98 19.78
CA LYS A 380 0.02 17.57 20.73
C LYS A 380 0.94 18.64 20.14
N THR A 381 0.91 18.86 18.83
CA THR A 381 1.68 19.92 18.16
C THR A 381 0.97 21.27 18.28
N THR A 382 1.75 22.36 18.20
CA THR A 382 1.23 23.74 18.07
C THR A 382 1.14 24.22 16.63
N LEU A 383 1.57 23.38 15.67
CA LEU A 383 1.54 23.72 14.25
C LEU A 383 0.11 23.68 13.70
N PRO A 384 -0.21 24.52 12.70
CA PRO A 384 -1.50 24.48 12.01
C PRO A 384 -1.71 23.12 11.32
N TYR A 385 -2.99 22.70 11.20
CA TYR A 385 -3.33 21.41 10.58
C TYR A 385 -2.77 21.28 9.16
N TYR A 386 -2.88 22.32 8.32
CA TYR A 386 -2.40 22.25 6.94
C TYR A 386 -0.88 21.98 6.81
N VAL A 387 -0.09 22.39 7.81
CA VAL A 387 1.35 22.08 7.85
C VAL A 387 1.54 20.59 8.15
N ILE A 388 0.81 20.07 9.14
CA ILE A 388 0.87 18.65 9.51
C ILE A 388 0.36 17.76 8.39
N ASP A 389 -0.75 18.15 7.75
CA ASP A 389 -1.32 17.44 6.59
C ASP A 389 -0.30 17.33 5.45
N ALA A 390 0.38 18.44 5.10
CA ALA A 390 1.43 18.42 4.07
C ALA A 390 2.63 17.56 4.46
N LEU A 391 3.10 17.61 5.72
CA LEU A 391 4.21 16.78 6.20
C LEU A 391 3.86 15.30 6.15
N THR A 392 2.70 14.91 6.66
CA THR A 392 2.29 13.51 6.75
C THR A 392 1.93 12.92 5.39
N ALA A 393 1.40 13.72 4.47
CA ALA A 393 1.20 13.30 3.07
C ALA A 393 2.54 12.90 2.40
N ASN A 394 3.63 13.62 2.67
CA ASN A 394 4.94 13.26 2.14
C ASN A 394 5.55 12.00 2.79
N ILE A 395 5.26 11.74 4.06
CA ILE A 395 5.72 10.52 4.76
C ILE A 395 5.19 9.26 4.08
N THR A 396 3.99 9.29 3.51
CA THR A 396 3.37 8.14 2.86
C THR A 396 4.19 7.57 1.70
N ASN A 397 5.07 8.37 1.08
CA ASN A 397 5.96 7.92 0.01
C ASN A 397 6.84 6.72 0.41
N LEU A 398 7.20 6.62 1.70
CA LEU A 398 7.96 5.48 2.22
C LEU A 398 7.22 4.13 2.09
N ARG A 399 5.89 4.16 2.01
CA ARG A 399 5.03 2.97 1.85
C ARG A 399 4.68 2.64 0.41
N SER A 400 4.97 3.55 -0.52
CA SER A 400 4.71 3.34 -1.94
C SER A 400 5.80 2.47 -2.58
N ASN A 401 5.53 1.97 -3.78
CA ASN A 401 6.54 1.25 -4.56
C ASN A 401 7.68 2.15 -5.11
N LEU A 402 7.68 3.43 -4.75
CA LEU A 402 8.86 4.29 -4.90
C LEU A 402 10.04 3.71 -4.10
N CYS A 403 9.78 3.20 -2.90
CA CYS A 403 10.77 2.67 -1.98
C CYS A 403 10.67 1.15 -1.86
N PHE A 404 11.81 0.50 -1.65
CA PHE A 404 11.90 -0.92 -1.37
C PHE A 404 13.04 -1.22 -0.40
N ARG A 405 12.95 -2.37 0.26
CA ARG A 405 13.99 -2.88 1.18
C ARG A 405 14.30 -4.32 0.81
N LEU A 406 15.56 -4.60 0.50
CA LEU A 406 16.04 -5.91 0.08
C LEU A 406 16.38 -6.80 1.29
N GLU A 407 16.51 -8.10 1.06
CA GLU A 407 16.79 -9.11 2.11
C GLU A 407 18.09 -8.85 2.90
N ASP A 408 19.07 -8.19 2.30
CA ASP A 408 20.32 -7.77 2.98
C ASP A 408 20.14 -6.53 3.87
N GLY A 409 18.93 -5.97 3.92
CA GLY A 409 18.59 -4.74 4.63
C GLY A 409 18.72 -3.47 3.81
N THR A 410 19.28 -3.52 2.61
CA THR A 410 19.48 -2.35 1.74
C THR A 410 18.15 -1.68 1.42
N PHE A 411 18.01 -0.41 1.80
CA PHE A 411 16.88 0.44 1.45
C PHE A 411 17.26 1.31 0.26
N ALA A 412 16.39 1.36 -0.72
CA ALA A 412 16.58 2.14 -1.94
C ALA A 412 15.23 2.59 -2.52
N GLY A 413 15.27 3.48 -3.50
CA GLY A 413 14.07 3.93 -4.19
C GLY A 413 14.38 4.68 -5.49
N PHE A 414 13.35 4.88 -6.27
CA PHE A 414 13.36 5.73 -7.46
C PHE A 414 13.31 7.22 -7.08
N GLU A 415 13.42 8.11 -8.04
CA GLU A 415 13.09 9.54 -7.88
C GLU A 415 11.57 9.74 -7.78
N GLY A 416 10.81 8.89 -8.49
CA GLY A 416 9.35 8.87 -8.52
C GLY A 416 8.84 7.55 -9.08
N ILE A 417 7.51 7.43 -9.21
CA ILE A 417 6.87 6.31 -9.89
C ILE A 417 5.85 6.81 -10.90
N ARG A 418 5.76 6.11 -12.04
CA ARG A 418 4.68 6.24 -13.02
C ARG A 418 3.59 5.22 -12.73
N ASP A 419 2.61 5.09 -13.59
CA ASP A 419 1.47 4.21 -13.37
C ASP A 419 1.86 2.74 -13.21
N TYR A 420 2.91 2.27 -13.92
CA TYR A 420 3.34 0.86 -13.95
C TYR A 420 4.85 0.63 -13.90
N ILE A 421 5.66 1.69 -13.89
CA ILE A 421 7.14 1.62 -13.81
C ILE A 421 7.69 2.70 -12.89
N GLY A 422 8.97 2.56 -12.52
CA GLY A 422 9.70 3.59 -11.80
C GLY A 422 10.04 4.80 -12.68
N CYS A 423 10.55 5.86 -12.08
CA CYS A 423 11.09 7.04 -12.73
C CYS A 423 12.39 7.43 -12.04
N GLY A 424 13.48 7.57 -12.81
CA GLY A 424 14.80 7.87 -12.26
C GLY A 424 15.40 6.71 -11.46
N TYR A 425 15.92 5.70 -12.16
CA TYR A 425 16.54 4.53 -11.53
C TYR A 425 17.76 4.89 -10.69
N GLY A 426 18.00 4.10 -9.66
CA GLY A 426 19.00 4.39 -8.63
C GLY A 426 18.51 5.44 -7.64
N SER A 427 18.89 5.32 -6.38
CA SER A 427 18.61 6.36 -5.36
C SER A 427 19.52 7.55 -5.63
N VAL A 428 19.10 8.42 -6.55
CA VAL A 428 19.92 9.53 -7.07
C VAL A 428 20.26 10.53 -5.95
N PRO A 429 21.54 10.71 -5.54
CA PRO A 429 21.90 11.49 -4.36
C PRO A 429 21.41 12.94 -4.40
N HIS A 430 21.50 13.62 -5.53
CA HIS A 430 21.07 15.01 -5.64
C HIS A 430 19.55 15.19 -5.48
N VAL A 431 18.74 14.18 -5.75
CA VAL A 431 17.30 14.18 -5.48
C VAL A 431 17.02 13.75 -4.04
N TRP A 432 17.63 12.66 -3.59
CA TRP A 432 17.42 12.11 -2.25
C TRP A 432 18.01 12.99 -1.13
N ASN A 433 18.87 13.96 -1.43
CA ASN A 433 19.31 14.97 -0.48
C ASN A 433 18.14 15.78 0.13
N TYR A 434 17.03 15.89 -0.58
CA TYR A 434 15.81 16.56 -0.09
C TYR A 434 14.91 15.64 0.75
N ALA A 435 15.12 14.32 0.72
CA ALA A 435 14.32 13.32 1.45
C ALA A 435 14.77 13.25 2.92
N GLN A 436 14.32 14.17 3.75
CA GLN A 436 14.74 14.28 5.16
C GLN A 436 14.04 13.28 6.10
N THR A 437 12.86 12.78 5.70
CA THR A 437 12.00 11.95 6.57
C THR A 437 12.69 10.68 7.07
N VAL A 438 13.42 9.97 6.19
CA VAL A 438 14.09 8.70 6.51
C VAL A 438 15.09 8.89 7.64
N ALA A 439 15.93 9.92 7.55
CA ALA A 439 16.98 10.18 8.54
C ALA A 439 16.48 10.42 9.97
N PHE A 440 15.27 10.96 10.11
CA PHE A 440 14.69 11.29 11.42
C PHE A 440 13.74 10.21 11.93
N LEU A 441 13.01 9.54 11.06
CA LEU A 441 12.02 8.55 11.47
C LEU A 441 12.57 7.11 11.43
N PHE A 442 13.48 6.80 10.49
CA PHE A 442 14.03 5.46 10.28
C PHE A 442 15.52 5.52 9.95
N PRO A 443 16.35 5.99 10.91
CA PRO A 443 17.77 6.22 10.67
C PRO A 443 18.58 4.97 10.34
N ASP A 444 18.09 3.79 10.68
CA ASP A 444 18.67 2.50 10.29
C ASP A 444 18.57 2.27 8.76
N LEU A 445 17.49 2.70 8.12
CA LEU A 445 17.38 2.68 6.66
C LEU A 445 18.35 3.65 6.00
N GLU A 446 18.49 4.84 6.55
CA GLU A 446 19.43 5.86 6.06
C GLU A 446 20.88 5.37 6.08
N LYS A 447 21.29 4.62 7.12
CA LYS A 447 22.61 3.97 7.16
C LYS A 447 22.85 3.06 5.96
N THR A 448 21.84 2.28 5.54
CA THR A 448 22.01 1.38 4.40
C THR A 448 22.21 2.15 3.10
N MET A 449 21.55 3.31 2.94
CA MET A 449 21.80 4.20 1.79
C MET A 449 23.23 4.74 1.79
N ARG A 450 23.73 5.19 2.97
CA ARG A 450 25.14 5.62 3.11
C ARG A 450 26.14 4.52 2.74
N ASN A 451 25.86 3.26 3.10
CA ASN A 451 26.70 2.14 2.70
C ASN A 451 26.77 2.00 1.17
N VAL A 452 25.65 2.11 0.48
CA VAL A 452 25.63 2.03 -0.99
C VAL A 452 26.42 3.19 -1.58
N GLU A 453 26.16 4.43 -1.16
CA GLU A 453 26.81 5.63 -1.68
C GLU A 453 28.34 5.59 -1.51
N PHE A 454 28.83 5.32 -0.31
CA PHE A 454 30.26 5.42 -0.02
C PHE A 454 31.03 4.12 -0.26
N LEU A 455 30.46 2.95 -0.03
CA LEU A 455 31.20 1.69 -0.12
C LEU A 455 31.04 0.98 -1.47
N ARG A 456 29.95 1.24 -2.20
CA ARG A 456 29.71 0.59 -3.50
C ARG A 456 29.82 1.55 -4.70
N GLU A 457 29.41 2.82 -4.52
CA GLU A 457 29.29 3.79 -5.61
C GLU A 457 30.36 4.89 -5.61
N THR A 458 31.24 4.94 -4.61
CA THR A 458 32.41 5.84 -4.55
C THR A 458 33.67 5.04 -4.89
N ASP A 459 34.37 5.40 -5.97
CA ASP A 459 35.57 4.70 -6.41
C ASP A 459 36.84 5.10 -5.61
N GLU A 460 37.99 4.60 -6.04
CA GLU A 460 39.27 4.84 -5.34
C GLU A 460 39.80 6.26 -5.53
N THR A 461 39.26 7.02 -6.45
CA THR A 461 39.59 8.45 -6.63
C THR A 461 38.72 9.37 -5.77
N GLY A 462 37.65 8.84 -5.17
CA GLY A 462 36.64 9.59 -4.45
C GLY A 462 35.41 9.96 -5.29
N CYS A 463 35.42 9.69 -6.59
CA CYS A 463 34.31 9.98 -7.49
C CYS A 463 33.09 9.12 -7.12
N MET A 464 32.01 9.75 -6.68
CA MET A 464 30.74 9.10 -6.37
C MET A 464 29.86 9.03 -7.63
N SER A 465 29.23 7.91 -7.88
CA SER A 465 28.26 7.78 -8.96
C SER A 465 27.09 8.77 -8.83
N THR A 466 26.59 9.25 -9.95
CA THR A 466 25.36 10.06 -9.98
C THR A 466 24.13 9.24 -9.51
N ARG A 467 24.19 7.90 -9.65
CA ARG A 467 23.09 6.99 -9.37
C ARG A 467 23.58 5.77 -8.58
N MET A 468 22.83 5.37 -7.56
CA MET A 468 23.10 4.19 -6.72
C MET A 468 22.65 2.92 -7.44
N PHE A 469 23.30 2.58 -8.53
CA PHE A 469 22.90 1.54 -9.46
C PHE A 469 23.18 0.12 -8.95
N SER A 470 24.26 -0.05 -8.21
CA SER A 470 24.78 -1.33 -7.72
C SER A 470 23.92 -2.03 -6.65
N VAL A 471 22.77 -1.48 -6.30
CA VAL A 471 21.83 -2.08 -5.34
C VAL A 471 21.43 -3.50 -5.72
N PHE A 472 21.35 -3.79 -7.03
CA PHE A 472 21.02 -5.12 -7.57
C PHE A 472 22.26 -5.92 -8.04
N ASP A 473 23.41 -5.74 -7.42
CA ASP A 473 24.69 -6.34 -7.80
C ASP A 473 25.13 -5.98 -9.24
N GLN A 474 24.67 -4.84 -9.71
CA GLN A 474 25.11 -4.28 -11.01
C GLN A 474 26.43 -3.56 -10.82
N GLU A 475 27.16 -3.38 -11.92
CA GLU A 475 28.37 -2.55 -11.91
C GLU A 475 28.03 -1.11 -11.55
N ARG A 476 28.97 -0.43 -10.92
CA ARG A 476 28.89 0.99 -10.59
C ARG A 476 28.53 1.82 -11.83
N TYR A 477 27.61 2.76 -11.68
CA TYR A 477 27.20 3.64 -12.75
C TYR A 477 28.27 4.71 -13.02
N ALA A 478 29.13 4.45 -14.01
CA ALA A 478 30.29 5.30 -14.31
C ALA A 478 29.91 6.57 -15.08
N MET A 479 29.22 7.50 -14.44
CA MET A 479 28.98 8.85 -14.97
C MET A 479 29.62 9.92 -14.07
N VAL A 480 29.83 11.10 -14.65
CA VAL A 480 30.30 12.29 -13.90
C VAL A 480 29.33 12.56 -12.76
N PRO A 481 29.84 12.68 -11.52
CA PRO A 481 29.00 12.92 -10.37
C PRO A 481 28.24 14.25 -10.46
N ALA A 482 27.09 14.31 -9.81
CA ALA A 482 26.43 15.56 -9.54
C ALA A 482 27.09 16.21 -8.34
N CYS A 483 27.56 17.44 -8.50
CA CYS A 483 28.27 18.19 -7.46
C CYS A 483 27.44 18.29 -6.16
N ASP A 484 26.18 18.70 -6.26
CA ASP A 484 25.24 18.77 -5.13
C ASP A 484 24.87 17.40 -4.57
N GLY A 485 24.92 16.35 -5.40
CA GLY A 485 24.71 14.97 -4.98
C GLY A 485 25.82 14.46 -4.09
N GLU A 486 27.07 14.59 -4.53
CA GLU A 486 28.26 14.13 -3.81
C GLU A 486 28.49 14.92 -2.51
N LEU A 487 28.55 16.25 -2.60
CA LEU A 487 28.72 17.12 -1.42
C LEU A 487 27.54 17.02 -0.46
N GLY A 488 26.32 16.90 -0.96
CA GLY A 488 25.12 16.66 -0.17
C GLY A 488 25.18 15.32 0.57
N SER A 489 25.75 14.27 -0.02
CA SER A 489 25.98 12.98 0.66
C SER A 489 26.95 13.12 1.84
N VAL A 490 28.02 13.92 1.71
CA VAL A 490 28.92 14.24 2.82
C VAL A 490 28.19 14.98 3.94
N VAL A 491 27.36 15.98 3.60
CA VAL A 491 26.53 16.71 4.57
C VAL A 491 25.54 15.75 5.28
N ARG A 492 24.96 14.80 4.55
CA ARG A 492 24.07 13.79 5.15
C ARG A 492 24.79 12.86 6.12
N VAL A 493 26.05 12.49 5.89
CA VAL A 493 26.86 11.75 6.87
C VAL A 493 26.98 12.53 8.18
N TYR A 494 27.23 13.84 8.11
CA TYR A 494 27.29 14.68 9.31
C TYR A 494 25.94 14.73 10.04
N ARG A 495 24.82 14.91 9.32
CA ARG A 495 23.46 14.89 9.86
C ARG A 495 23.18 13.56 10.57
N ASP A 496 23.46 12.44 9.88
CA ASP A 496 23.17 11.10 10.37
C ASP A 496 24.01 10.78 11.62
N PHE A 497 25.28 11.19 11.64
CA PHE A 497 26.10 11.09 12.84
C PHE A 497 25.56 11.93 14.01
N LYS A 498 25.09 13.15 13.74
CA LYS A 498 24.50 14.02 14.78
C LYS A 498 23.22 13.40 15.36
N ASN A 499 22.44 12.70 14.54
CA ASN A 499 21.19 12.05 14.97
C ASN A 499 21.44 10.76 15.76
N LEU A 500 22.44 9.97 15.37
CA LEU A 500 22.64 8.62 15.89
C LEU A 500 23.80 8.49 16.88
N GLY A 501 24.83 9.32 16.74
CA GLY A 501 26.07 9.19 17.51
C GLY A 501 26.85 7.91 17.24
N ASP A 502 26.58 7.22 16.12
CA ASP A 502 27.17 5.91 15.78
C ASP A 502 28.58 6.08 15.22
N VAL A 503 29.56 6.07 16.12
CA VAL A 503 30.97 6.20 15.77
C VAL A 503 31.50 5.02 14.98
N GLU A 504 31.04 3.79 15.27
CA GLU A 504 31.53 2.61 14.58
C GLU A 504 31.04 2.56 13.13
N PHE A 505 29.81 2.94 12.90
CA PHE A 505 29.30 3.11 11.54
C PHE A 505 30.08 4.20 10.78
N LEU A 506 30.30 5.36 11.42
CA LEU A 506 31.07 6.45 10.81
C LEU A 506 32.48 6.00 10.43
N LYS A 507 33.19 5.27 11.28
CA LYS A 507 34.53 4.73 10.98
C LYS A 507 34.54 3.86 9.74
N THR A 508 33.46 3.10 9.49
CA THR A 508 33.36 2.20 8.35
C THR A 508 33.37 2.96 7.02
N ILE A 509 32.63 4.07 6.93
CA ILE A 509 32.49 4.84 5.69
C ILE A 509 33.48 6.01 5.59
N TRP A 510 34.06 6.46 6.71
CA TRP A 510 34.87 7.67 6.81
C TRP A 510 36.02 7.79 5.80
N PRO A 511 36.81 6.73 5.51
CA PRO A 511 37.85 6.82 4.48
C PRO A 511 37.32 7.25 3.11
N LYS A 512 36.14 6.74 2.71
CA LYS A 512 35.49 7.09 1.44
C LYS A 512 34.84 8.49 1.49
N VAL A 513 34.34 8.91 2.65
CA VAL A 513 33.83 10.29 2.85
C VAL A 513 34.93 11.33 2.65
N VAL A 514 36.14 11.06 3.19
CA VAL A 514 37.30 11.94 3.00
C VAL A 514 37.69 11.99 1.51
N LEU A 515 37.79 10.83 0.85
CA LEU A 515 38.11 10.76 -0.58
C LEU A 515 37.10 11.51 -1.45
N ALA A 516 35.81 11.39 -1.16
CA ALA A 516 34.75 12.11 -1.88
C ALA A 516 34.90 13.64 -1.71
N MET A 517 35.19 14.09 -0.51
CA MET A 517 35.43 15.51 -0.27
C MET A 517 36.70 16.01 -1.00
N GLU A 518 37.81 15.26 -0.95
CA GLU A 518 39.03 15.57 -1.68
C GLU A 518 38.81 15.58 -3.19
N TYR A 519 38.04 14.65 -3.72
CA TYR A 519 37.63 14.62 -5.12
C TYR A 519 36.86 15.88 -5.50
N ALA A 520 35.85 16.24 -4.71
CA ALA A 520 35.02 17.42 -4.95
C ALA A 520 35.83 18.72 -5.02
N LEU A 521 36.74 18.95 -4.04
CA LEU A 521 37.62 20.10 -4.02
C LEU A 521 38.53 20.11 -5.26
N LYS A 522 39.15 19.00 -5.59
CA LYS A 522 40.02 18.91 -6.76
C LYS A 522 39.31 19.09 -8.09
N GLN A 523 38.06 18.66 -8.18
CA GLN A 523 37.29 18.66 -9.42
C GLN A 523 36.58 19.98 -9.69
N TRP A 524 36.12 20.67 -8.62
CA TRP A 524 35.20 21.79 -8.75
C TRP A 524 35.65 23.08 -8.06
N ASP A 525 36.79 23.08 -7.36
CA ASP A 525 37.43 24.28 -6.77
C ASP A 525 38.88 24.32 -7.27
N LEU A 526 39.04 24.79 -8.52
CA LEU A 526 40.32 24.71 -9.22
C LEU A 526 41.34 25.73 -8.78
N ASP A 527 40.91 26.86 -8.23
CA ASP A 527 41.77 27.94 -7.74
C ASP A 527 41.91 27.99 -6.22
N GLY A 528 41.14 27.13 -5.51
CA GLY A 528 41.24 26.96 -4.05
C GLY A 528 40.62 28.11 -3.24
N ASP A 529 39.59 28.74 -3.76
CA ASP A 529 38.89 29.86 -3.11
C ASP A 529 37.58 29.44 -2.39
N ASP A 530 37.33 28.14 -2.27
CA ASP A 530 36.12 27.52 -1.68
C ASP A 530 34.81 27.81 -2.48
N VAL A 531 34.94 28.26 -3.73
CA VAL A 531 33.82 28.48 -4.64
C VAL A 531 33.89 27.48 -5.79
N LEU A 532 32.75 26.90 -6.16
CA LEU A 532 32.72 25.90 -7.23
C LEU A 532 32.90 26.52 -8.60
N ASP A 533 33.86 26.00 -9.36
CA ASP A 533 34.24 26.44 -10.70
C ASP A 533 33.53 25.66 -11.81
N GLY A 534 33.34 26.33 -12.95
CA GLY A 534 32.97 25.69 -14.21
C GLY A 534 31.55 25.17 -14.28
N GLN A 535 31.31 24.34 -15.28
CA GLN A 535 30.02 23.70 -15.50
C GLN A 535 29.86 22.48 -14.59
N GLN A 536 28.76 22.44 -13.85
CA GLN A 536 28.43 21.36 -12.92
C GLN A 536 27.12 20.69 -13.28
N ASN A 537 27.07 19.39 -13.05
CA ASN A 537 25.84 18.64 -13.11
C ASN A 537 25.13 18.77 -11.74
N THR A 538 23.93 19.31 -11.72
CA THR A 538 23.15 19.56 -10.50
C THR A 538 21.67 19.25 -10.70
N THR A 539 20.92 19.22 -9.59
CA THR A 539 19.45 19.07 -9.61
C THR A 539 18.73 20.23 -10.32
N TYR A 540 19.39 21.37 -10.52
CA TYR A 540 18.81 22.59 -11.10
C TYR A 540 18.97 22.73 -12.61
N ASP A 541 19.32 21.67 -13.32
CA ASP A 541 19.47 21.67 -14.78
C ASP A 541 18.28 22.29 -15.53
N LEU A 542 17.05 22.11 -15.01
CA LEU A 542 15.83 22.75 -15.56
C LEU A 542 15.65 24.21 -15.09
N SER A 543 16.20 24.61 -13.96
CA SER A 543 16.05 25.96 -13.39
C SER A 543 17.00 26.98 -14.02
N LEU A 544 18.15 26.53 -14.52
CA LEU A 544 19.14 27.39 -15.19
C LEU A 544 18.62 28.02 -16.48
N ILE A 545 17.60 27.42 -17.10
CA ILE A 545 16.93 27.98 -18.29
C ILE A 545 16.20 29.31 -17.96
N HIS A 546 15.81 29.52 -16.70
CA HIS A 546 15.08 30.70 -16.26
C HIS A 546 15.95 31.79 -15.62
N ILE A 547 17.21 31.50 -15.37
CA ILE A 547 18.19 32.45 -14.83
C ILE A 547 18.95 33.10 -15.95
#